data_34522c23f9d67d4b91c9d5a261331da0
#
_entry.id   34522c23f9d67d4b91c9d5a261331da0
#
_cell.length_a   1.000
_cell.length_b   1.000
_cell.length_c   1.000
_cell.angle_alpha   90.00
_cell.angle_beta   90.00
_cell.angle_gamma   90.00
#
_symmetry.space_group_name_H-M   'P 1'
#
loop_
_entity.id
_entity.type
_entity.pdbx_description
1 polymer ?
#
loop_
_entity_poly.entity_id
_entity_poly.type
_entity_poly.pdbx_seq_one_letter_code
_entity_poly.pdbx_strand_id
1 'polypeptide(L)'
;MARGVVKRIRGNSRIIVCAGGPNTYGPGSVPHSFSHPNYLHMEKTALKWMENLGREAHQHNTVVDILCAGTCPVRVPVLQSLAKASGGVLILHDDFGEAFGVNLQRASTRAAGPHGLLEVRCSDDILITQVIGPGEDAHTDSHETFKNDTSLSIQMFSVEETQSFSISMETRGDLKSDYVFFQFAFQYSNIYQADISRVITVRLPTADSVSEYLESVQDEIAAVLIAKRTLLQAKTFSKAMDMRAIIDERVKGIASKFGSQMPKSKLYQFPNELSLLPEFLFHLRRGPLLGSIVGHEDERSVLRNLFLNASFDLSLRMVAPRCLMHREGGTFEELPAHDLAVQSDAAVVLDHGTDVFIWLGAELAAEEGKSAAALAACRTLAEELTEMRFPAPRILAFKEGSSQARYFVSRLIPAHKDPPYEQEARFPQLRTLTTDQRAKLKSSFLHFDDPSFCEWMRSLKVLPPEPR
;
A
#
# COMPACT_ATOMS: atom_id res chain seq x y z
N MET A 1 7.12 -34.24 -3.01
CA MET A 1 8.56 -34.38 -3.31
C MET A 1 9.39 -33.32 -2.56
N ALA A 2 9.20 -32.04 -2.74
CA ALA A 2 9.91 -30.97 -1.99
C ALA A 2 9.91 -31.15 -0.47
N ARG A 3 8.77 -31.50 0.14
CA ARG A 3 8.64 -31.79 1.58
C ARG A 3 9.59 -32.92 2.06
N GLY A 4 9.81 -33.96 1.25
CA GLY A 4 10.72 -35.06 1.61
C GLY A 4 12.19 -34.66 1.56
N VAL A 5 12.54 -33.68 0.72
CA VAL A 5 13.89 -33.12 0.62
C VAL A 5 14.16 -32.23 1.82
N VAL A 6 13.24 -31.29 2.11
CA VAL A 6 13.37 -30.33 3.22
C VAL A 6 13.53 -31.02 4.57
N LYS A 7 12.78 -32.08 4.85
CA LYS A 7 12.94 -32.87 6.10
C LYS A 7 14.35 -33.46 6.31
N ARG A 8 15.14 -33.54 5.26
CA ARG A 8 16.53 -34.07 5.30
C ARG A 8 17.59 -32.96 5.36
N ILE A 9 17.19 -31.72 5.05
CA ILE A 9 18.10 -30.57 5.11
C ILE A 9 18.05 -30.02 6.54
N ARG A 10 19.21 -30.02 7.21
CA ARG A 10 19.37 -29.33 8.49
C ARG A 10 19.78 -27.87 8.21
N GLY A 11 18.90 -26.94 8.52
CA GLY A 11 19.15 -25.50 8.33
C GLY A 11 17.97 -24.78 7.71
N ASN A 12 18.15 -23.49 7.48
CA ASN A 12 17.15 -22.63 6.89
C ASN A 12 17.02 -22.93 5.38
N SER A 13 15.79 -23.09 4.93
CA SER A 13 15.49 -23.43 3.55
C SER A 13 14.44 -22.51 2.96
N ARG A 14 14.54 -22.27 1.65
CA ARG A 14 13.53 -21.54 0.90
C ARG A 14 13.07 -22.40 -0.27
N ILE A 15 11.76 -22.49 -0.45
CA ILE A 15 11.14 -23.12 -1.62
C ILE A 15 10.49 -22.02 -2.43
N ILE A 16 10.84 -21.91 -3.70
CA ILE A 16 10.19 -21.01 -4.65
C ILE A 16 9.30 -21.85 -5.56
N VAL A 17 8.00 -21.58 -5.54
CA VAL A 17 7.00 -22.25 -6.37
C VAL A 17 6.62 -21.32 -7.51
N CYS A 18 6.85 -21.74 -8.77
CA CYS A 18 6.36 -21.04 -9.96
C CYS A 18 5.05 -21.70 -10.41
N ALA A 19 3.96 -20.95 -10.43
CA ALA A 19 2.62 -21.47 -10.72
C ALA A 19 1.97 -20.74 -11.91
N GLY A 20 1.51 -21.50 -12.92
CA GLY A 20 0.82 -20.96 -14.11
C GLY A 20 -0.70 -21.05 -14.04
N GLY A 21 -1.28 -21.48 -12.92
CA GLY A 21 -2.72 -21.63 -12.74
C GLY A 21 -3.10 -22.17 -11.36
N PRO A 22 -4.38 -22.39 -11.10
CA PRO A 22 -4.87 -22.86 -9.82
C PRO A 22 -4.48 -24.33 -9.57
N ASN A 23 -4.39 -24.70 -8.28
CA ASN A 23 -4.25 -26.08 -7.91
C ASN A 23 -5.58 -26.83 -8.12
N THR A 24 -5.66 -27.70 -9.12
CA THR A 24 -6.89 -28.42 -9.51
C THR A 24 -6.86 -29.89 -9.18
N TYR A 25 -5.73 -30.40 -8.64
CA TYR A 25 -5.55 -31.79 -8.33
C TYR A 25 -4.94 -32.02 -6.95
N GLY A 26 -5.35 -33.09 -6.29
CA GLY A 26 -4.84 -33.50 -4.99
C GLY A 26 -5.40 -32.72 -3.79
N PRO A 27 -4.82 -32.90 -2.60
CA PRO A 27 -5.19 -32.14 -1.41
C PRO A 27 -4.94 -30.64 -1.64
N GLY A 28 -5.85 -29.79 -1.17
CA GLY A 28 -5.81 -28.36 -1.41
C GLY A 28 -6.25 -27.95 -2.81
N SER A 29 -6.86 -28.85 -3.60
CA SER A 29 -7.41 -28.51 -4.91
C SER A 29 -8.71 -27.69 -4.81
N VAL A 30 -8.90 -26.85 -5.84
CA VAL A 30 -10.13 -26.06 -6.03
C VAL A 30 -10.72 -26.38 -7.40
N PRO A 31 -12.07 -26.33 -7.54
CA PRO A 31 -12.69 -26.49 -8.85
C PRO A 31 -12.31 -25.38 -9.81
N HIS A 32 -12.24 -25.68 -11.10
CA HIS A 32 -11.98 -24.69 -12.14
C HIS A 32 -13.06 -23.59 -12.19
N SER A 33 -14.33 -23.95 -11.98
CA SER A 33 -15.46 -23.04 -12.07
C SER A 33 -15.98 -22.63 -10.70
N PHE A 34 -16.21 -21.33 -10.52
CA PHE A 34 -16.93 -20.79 -9.35
C PHE A 34 -18.37 -21.28 -9.25
N SER A 35 -18.97 -21.69 -10.37
CA SER A 35 -20.33 -22.21 -10.42
C SER A 35 -20.45 -23.67 -9.94
N HIS A 36 -19.34 -24.30 -9.54
CA HIS A 36 -19.38 -25.66 -8.99
C HIS A 36 -20.20 -25.69 -7.69
N PRO A 37 -21.17 -26.60 -7.52
CA PRO A 37 -22.08 -26.62 -6.36
C PRO A 37 -21.36 -26.61 -5.00
N ASN A 38 -20.22 -27.28 -4.92
CA ASN A 38 -19.44 -27.39 -3.67
C ASN A 38 -18.23 -26.46 -3.64
N TYR A 39 -18.17 -25.43 -4.50
CA TYR A 39 -17.00 -24.56 -4.62
C TYR A 39 -16.53 -23.98 -3.28
N LEU A 40 -17.44 -23.31 -2.54
CA LEU A 40 -17.12 -22.67 -1.26
C LEU A 40 -16.62 -23.66 -0.20
N HIS A 41 -17.18 -24.87 -0.16
CA HIS A 41 -16.73 -25.89 0.77
C HIS A 41 -15.33 -26.40 0.41
N MET A 42 -15.07 -26.66 -0.86
CA MET A 42 -13.77 -27.12 -1.35
C MET A 42 -12.71 -26.05 -1.18
N GLU A 43 -13.01 -24.80 -1.47
CA GLU A 43 -12.10 -23.66 -1.25
C GLU A 43 -11.73 -23.52 0.23
N LYS A 44 -12.70 -23.57 1.16
CA LYS A 44 -12.44 -23.52 2.60
C LYS A 44 -11.55 -24.68 3.06
N THR A 45 -11.78 -25.87 2.52
CA THR A 45 -10.97 -27.05 2.83
C THR A 45 -9.53 -26.89 2.26
N ALA A 46 -9.41 -26.38 1.06
CA ALA A 46 -8.13 -26.09 0.41
C ALA A 46 -7.32 -25.04 1.17
N LEU A 47 -7.96 -23.94 1.59
CA LEU A 47 -7.35 -22.90 2.44
C LEU A 47 -6.73 -23.50 3.70
N LYS A 48 -7.53 -24.29 4.46
CA LYS A 48 -7.05 -24.93 5.70
C LYS A 48 -5.90 -25.90 5.44
N TRP A 49 -5.97 -26.65 4.35
CA TRP A 49 -4.91 -27.58 4.00
C TRP A 49 -3.61 -26.87 3.64
N MET A 50 -3.69 -25.80 2.84
CA MET A 50 -2.54 -24.97 2.44
C MET A 50 -1.91 -24.26 3.66
N GLU A 51 -2.73 -23.75 4.56
CA GLU A 51 -2.27 -23.15 5.81
C GLU A 51 -1.51 -24.17 6.67
N ASN A 52 -2.06 -25.37 6.87
CA ASN A 52 -1.39 -26.43 7.63
C ASN A 52 -0.06 -26.84 6.98
N LEU A 53 -0.02 -26.89 5.66
CA LEU A 53 1.22 -27.20 4.92
C LEU A 53 2.27 -26.09 5.12
N GLY A 54 1.85 -24.83 5.16
CA GLY A 54 2.72 -23.69 5.46
C GLY A 54 3.26 -23.72 6.89
N ARG A 55 2.41 -24.01 7.87
CA ARG A 55 2.83 -24.18 9.28
C ARG A 55 3.81 -25.35 9.45
N GLU A 56 3.59 -26.45 8.74
CA GLU A 56 4.55 -27.57 8.73
C GLU A 56 5.88 -27.17 8.10
N ALA A 57 5.87 -26.42 6.99
CA ALA A 57 7.09 -25.89 6.39
C ALA A 57 7.85 -25.00 7.37
N HIS A 58 7.17 -24.08 8.03
CA HIS A 58 7.76 -23.22 9.07
C HIS A 58 8.41 -24.02 10.22
N GLN A 59 7.75 -25.08 10.72
CA GLN A 59 8.31 -25.97 11.75
C GLN A 59 9.63 -26.63 11.33
N HIS A 60 9.89 -26.68 10.03
CA HIS A 60 11.15 -27.18 9.45
C HIS A 60 12.07 -26.04 8.96
N ASN A 61 11.90 -24.81 9.48
CA ASN A 61 12.67 -23.64 9.09
C ASN A 61 12.66 -23.38 7.58
N THR A 62 11.50 -23.61 6.94
CA THR A 62 11.35 -23.51 5.50
C THR A 62 10.32 -22.45 5.15
N VAL A 63 10.75 -21.44 4.41
CA VAL A 63 9.90 -20.39 3.84
C VAL A 63 9.46 -20.81 2.44
N VAL A 64 8.20 -20.60 2.09
CA VAL A 64 7.64 -20.91 0.77
C VAL A 64 7.18 -19.64 0.07
N ASP A 65 7.92 -19.21 -0.95
CA ASP A 65 7.51 -18.13 -1.85
C ASP A 65 6.76 -18.69 -3.04
N ILE A 66 5.74 -18.00 -3.51
CA ILE A 66 4.93 -18.40 -4.65
C ILE A 66 4.89 -17.28 -5.68
N LEU A 67 5.44 -17.53 -6.86
CA LEU A 67 5.41 -16.62 -7.99
C LEU A 67 4.42 -17.17 -9.02
N CYS A 68 3.30 -16.46 -9.16
CA CYS A 68 2.25 -16.81 -10.10
C CYS A 68 2.39 -15.99 -11.38
N ALA A 69 2.15 -16.62 -12.54
CA ALA A 69 2.06 -15.90 -13.80
C ALA A 69 1.08 -16.60 -14.75
N GLY A 70 0.43 -15.82 -15.62
CA GLY A 70 -0.46 -16.35 -16.64
C GLY A 70 -1.83 -15.66 -16.65
N THR A 71 -2.59 -15.92 -17.70
CA THR A 71 -3.90 -15.28 -17.96
C THR A 71 -5.06 -15.90 -17.19
N CYS A 72 -4.84 -17.05 -16.53
CA CYS A 72 -5.89 -17.75 -15.78
C CYS A 72 -5.86 -17.32 -14.29
N PRO A 73 -7.03 -17.13 -13.66
CA PRO A 73 -7.10 -16.92 -12.22
C PRO A 73 -6.45 -18.07 -11.45
N VAL A 74 -5.50 -17.74 -10.57
CA VAL A 74 -4.70 -18.74 -9.82
C VAL A 74 -5.29 -19.10 -8.47
N ARG A 75 -6.37 -18.43 -8.06
CA ARG A 75 -6.99 -18.58 -6.73
C ARG A 75 -6.03 -18.15 -5.62
N VAL A 76 -5.56 -16.91 -5.74
CA VAL A 76 -4.60 -16.31 -4.80
C VAL A 76 -4.95 -16.56 -3.34
N PRO A 77 -6.19 -16.40 -2.84
CA PRO A 77 -6.48 -16.61 -1.42
C PRO A 77 -6.02 -18.00 -0.91
N VAL A 78 -6.17 -19.04 -1.74
CA VAL A 78 -5.79 -20.42 -1.37
C VAL A 78 -4.28 -20.57 -1.33
N LEU A 79 -3.57 -20.15 -2.38
CA LEU A 79 -2.11 -20.25 -2.45
C LEU A 79 -1.42 -19.34 -1.44
N GLN A 80 -1.98 -18.16 -1.20
CA GLN A 80 -1.47 -17.19 -0.24
C GLN A 80 -1.49 -17.71 1.20
N SER A 81 -2.42 -18.60 1.55
CA SER A 81 -2.45 -19.24 2.87
C SER A 81 -1.19 -20.05 3.15
N LEU A 82 -0.65 -20.75 2.13
CA LEU A 82 0.61 -21.48 2.23
C LEU A 82 1.80 -20.52 2.43
N ALA A 83 1.92 -19.51 1.56
CA ALA A 83 2.99 -18.53 1.66
C ALA A 83 2.97 -17.83 3.02
N LYS A 84 1.82 -17.27 3.43
CA LYS A 84 1.65 -16.55 4.68
C LYS A 84 2.03 -17.41 5.90
N ALA A 85 1.53 -18.64 5.99
CA ALA A 85 1.77 -19.52 7.12
C ALA A 85 3.20 -20.08 7.20
N SER A 86 3.98 -19.98 6.12
CA SER A 86 5.41 -20.30 6.11
C SER A 86 6.33 -19.07 6.24
N GLY A 87 5.76 -17.85 6.25
CA GLY A 87 6.51 -16.60 6.26
C GLY A 87 7.02 -16.14 4.89
N GLY A 88 6.53 -16.75 3.81
CA GLY A 88 6.86 -16.36 2.45
C GLY A 88 5.91 -15.33 1.85
N VAL A 89 6.16 -14.99 0.59
CA VAL A 89 5.37 -14.04 -0.20
C VAL A 89 4.68 -14.72 -1.37
N LEU A 90 3.56 -14.13 -1.82
CA LEU A 90 2.96 -14.46 -3.09
C LEU A 90 2.99 -13.24 -4.00
N ILE A 91 3.50 -13.41 -5.22
CA ILE A 91 3.60 -12.39 -6.27
C ILE A 91 2.81 -12.86 -7.48
N LEU A 92 2.04 -11.96 -8.08
CA LEU A 92 1.23 -12.23 -9.26
C LEU A 92 1.75 -11.39 -10.43
N HIS A 93 1.99 -12.06 -11.56
CA HIS A 93 2.40 -11.46 -12.83
C HIS A 93 1.40 -11.80 -13.94
N ASP A 94 1.35 -10.94 -14.95
CA ASP A 94 0.51 -11.17 -16.13
C ASP A 94 1.05 -12.32 -17.00
N ASP A 95 2.38 -12.48 -17.04
CA ASP A 95 3.08 -13.51 -17.80
C ASP A 95 4.41 -13.94 -17.15
N PHE A 96 5.10 -14.91 -17.77
CA PHE A 96 6.44 -15.36 -17.39
C PHE A 96 7.55 -14.52 -18.07
N GLY A 97 7.31 -13.24 -18.31
CA GLY A 97 8.22 -12.31 -18.98
C GLY A 97 9.31 -11.75 -18.06
N GLU A 98 9.83 -10.57 -18.46
CA GLU A 98 10.96 -9.91 -17.79
C GLU A 98 10.68 -9.59 -16.32
N ALA A 99 9.51 -9.02 -16.00
CA ALA A 99 9.13 -8.67 -14.63
C ALA A 99 9.06 -9.91 -13.71
N PHE A 100 8.60 -11.05 -14.24
CA PHE A 100 8.66 -12.34 -13.54
C PHE A 100 10.09 -12.77 -13.26
N GLY A 101 10.97 -12.69 -14.28
CA GLY A 101 12.39 -13.04 -14.17
C GLY A 101 13.11 -12.21 -13.11
N VAL A 102 12.90 -10.90 -13.09
CA VAL A 102 13.45 -9.97 -12.08
C VAL A 102 12.99 -10.36 -10.66
N ASN A 103 11.69 -10.62 -10.48
CA ASN A 103 11.16 -11.01 -9.18
C ASN A 103 11.65 -12.41 -8.74
N LEU A 104 11.81 -13.35 -9.66
CA LEU A 104 12.39 -14.67 -9.38
C LEU A 104 13.85 -14.54 -8.91
N GLN A 105 14.64 -13.69 -9.57
CA GLN A 105 16.01 -13.42 -9.17
C GLN A 105 16.05 -12.77 -7.78
N ARG A 106 15.27 -11.72 -7.53
CA ARG A 106 15.19 -11.05 -6.23
C ARG A 106 14.73 -12.03 -5.13
N ALA A 107 13.73 -12.86 -5.38
CA ALA A 107 13.28 -13.87 -4.44
C ALA A 107 14.39 -14.88 -4.09
N SER A 108 15.22 -15.28 -5.07
CA SER A 108 16.31 -16.25 -4.86
C SER A 108 17.49 -15.68 -4.07
N THR A 109 17.70 -14.38 -4.13
CA THR A 109 18.85 -13.70 -3.47
C THR A 109 18.45 -12.98 -2.18
N ARG A 110 17.15 -12.89 -1.88
CA ARG A 110 16.63 -12.17 -0.71
C ARG A 110 17.09 -12.81 0.60
N ALA A 111 17.73 -12.01 1.44
CA ALA A 111 18.09 -12.41 2.79
C ALA A 111 16.85 -12.41 3.68
N ALA A 112 16.51 -13.56 4.26
CA ALA A 112 15.43 -13.65 5.23
C ALA A 112 15.81 -14.65 6.33
N GLY A 113 15.61 -14.26 7.58
CA GLY A 113 15.70 -15.16 8.72
C GLY A 113 14.44 -16.05 8.78
N PRO A 114 14.54 -17.29 9.31
CA PRO A 114 13.42 -18.25 9.30
C PRO A 114 12.35 -17.95 10.35
N HIS A 115 12.69 -17.23 11.40
CA HIS A 115 11.76 -16.86 12.48
C HIS A 115 12.30 -15.72 13.31
N GLY A 116 11.38 -15.04 13.99
CA GLY A 116 11.69 -13.99 14.96
C GLY A 116 10.62 -13.87 16.03
N LEU A 117 10.98 -13.23 17.12
CA LEU A 117 10.06 -12.85 18.20
C LEU A 117 10.20 -11.35 18.43
N LEU A 118 9.10 -10.64 18.27
CA LEU A 118 9.02 -9.22 18.61
C LEU A 118 8.18 -9.07 19.89
N GLU A 119 8.80 -8.58 20.95
CA GLU A 119 8.10 -8.14 22.16
C GLU A 119 7.97 -6.61 22.13
N VAL A 120 6.77 -6.13 22.37
CA VAL A 120 6.46 -4.70 22.51
C VAL A 120 5.97 -4.47 23.92
N ARG A 121 6.54 -3.49 24.61
CA ARG A 121 6.14 -3.06 25.95
C ARG A 121 5.97 -1.55 25.97
N CYS A 122 4.99 -1.07 26.72
CA CYS A 122 4.75 0.37 26.90
C CYS A 122 4.53 0.73 28.37
N SER A 123 4.56 2.03 28.65
CA SER A 123 4.23 2.56 29.98
C SER A 123 2.83 2.13 30.43
N ASP A 124 2.61 1.98 31.73
CA ASP A 124 1.37 1.43 32.32
C ASP A 124 0.09 2.19 31.94
N ASP A 125 0.23 3.47 31.60
CA ASP A 125 -0.89 4.34 31.17
C ASP A 125 -1.27 4.17 29.69
N ILE A 126 -0.55 3.30 28.95
CA ILE A 126 -0.77 3.03 27.53
C ILE A 126 -1.23 1.59 27.32
N LEU A 127 -2.22 1.41 26.47
CA LEU A 127 -2.71 0.10 26.04
C LEU A 127 -2.41 -0.15 24.56
N ILE A 128 -1.86 -1.30 24.26
CA ILE A 128 -1.74 -1.78 22.88
C ILE A 128 -3.08 -2.40 22.50
N THR A 129 -3.78 -1.80 21.53
CA THR A 129 -5.13 -2.24 21.12
C THR A 129 -5.11 -3.08 19.86
N GLN A 130 -4.18 -2.84 18.94
CA GLN A 130 -4.09 -3.59 17.70
C GLN A 130 -2.67 -3.55 17.13
N VAL A 131 -2.23 -4.67 16.56
CA VAL A 131 -1.02 -4.73 15.74
C VAL A 131 -1.36 -5.29 14.36
N ILE A 132 -0.85 -4.64 13.31
CA ILE A 132 -0.97 -5.07 11.92
C ILE A 132 0.43 -5.22 11.35
N GLY A 133 0.76 -6.41 10.86
CA GLY A 133 2.07 -6.73 10.34
C GLY A 133 2.26 -8.23 10.16
N PRO A 134 3.49 -8.68 9.86
CA PRO A 134 3.80 -10.10 9.70
C PRO A 134 3.79 -10.84 11.04
N GLY A 135 3.39 -12.11 11.00
CA GLY A 135 3.39 -12.98 12.19
C GLY A 135 2.03 -13.11 12.87
N GLU A 136 2.04 -13.70 14.03
CA GLU A 136 0.87 -14.02 14.85
C GLU A 136 1.20 -13.75 16.34
N ASP A 137 0.17 -13.55 17.15
CA ASP A 137 0.34 -13.44 18.60
C ASP A 137 0.99 -14.74 19.15
N ALA A 138 2.10 -14.61 19.86
CA ALA A 138 2.84 -15.76 20.40
C ALA A 138 2.05 -16.55 21.46
N HIS A 139 0.98 -15.98 22.03
CA HIS A 139 0.19 -16.57 23.11
C HIS A 139 -1.21 -17.02 22.68
N THR A 140 -1.63 -16.71 21.44
CA THR A 140 -2.96 -17.09 20.93
C THR A 140 -2.86 -17.54 19.49
N ASP A 141 -3.60 -18.59 19.10
CA ASP A 141 -3.69 -19.05 17.70
C ASP A 141 -4.54 -18.14 16.81
N SER A 142 -4.90 -16.93 17.25
CA SER A 142 -5.76 -16.03 16.52
C SER A 142 -4.96 -15.01 15.71
N HIS A 143 -5.30 -14.88 14.43
CA HIS A 143 -4.75 -13.87 13.51
C HIS A 143 -5.19 -12.41 13.81
N GLU A 144 -6.11 -12.22 14.75
CA GLU A 144 -6.61 -10.91 15.15
C GLU A 144 -6.11 -10.62 16.57
N THR A 145 -5.02 -9.87 16.66
CA THR A 145 -4.42 -9.49 17.93
C THR A 145 -5.11 -8.22 18.43
N PHE A 146 -6.21 -8.40 19.15
CA PHE A 146 -6.83 -7.34 19.93
C PHE A 146 -6.51 -7.59 21.40
N LYS A 147 -5.57 -6.87 21.94
CA LYS A 147 -5.27 -6.90 23.38
C LYS A 147 -5.33 -5.48 23.94
N ASN A 148 -6.01 -5.33 25.05
CA ASN A 148 -5.91 -4.16 25.90
C ASN A 148 -4.85 -4.44 26.98
N ASP A 149 -3.59 -4.53 26.57
CA ASP A 149 -2.47 -4.86 27.45
C ASP A 149 -1.31 -3.89 27.23
N THR A 150 -0.44 -3.77 28.24
CA THR A 150 0.79 -2.97 28.20
C THR A 150 1.95 -3.69 27.51
N SER A 151 1.77 -4.96 27.18
CA SER A 151 2.76 -5.79 26.49
C SER A 151 2.14 -6.74 25.48
N LEU A 152 2.93 -7.05 24.44
CA LEU A 152 2.54 -7.96 23.37
C LEU A 152 3.75 -8.71 22.84
N SER A 153 3.59 -9.98 22.49
CA SER A 153 4.61 -10.81 21.84
C SER A 153 4.10 -11.33 20.51
N ILE A 154 4.87 -11.10 19.44
CA ILE A 154 4.54 -11.49 18.06
C ILE A 154 5.56 -12.51 17.58
N GLN A 155 5.09 -13.71 17.24
CA GLN A 155 5.89 -14.71 16.56
C GLN A 155 5.91 -14.43 15.06
N MET A 156 7.09 -14.17 14.50
CA MET A 156 7.28 -13.98 13.07
C MET A 156 7.74 -15.28 12.41
N PHE A 157 7.15 -15.60 11.27
CA PHE A 157 7.49 -16.81 10.51
C PHE A 157 8.66 -16.61 9.55
N SER A 158 8.96 -15.36 9.22
CA SER A 158 10.19 -14.92 8.56
C SER A 158 10.52 -13.50 9.00
N VAL A 159 11.80 -13.13 8.91
CA VAL A 159 12.28 -11.79 9.24
C VAL A 159 12.98 -11.22 8.01
N GLU A 160 12.47 -10.09 7.52
CA GLU A 160 12.96 -9.42 6.32
C GLU A 160 13.02 -7.91 6.54
N GLU A 161 13.94 -7.24 5.85
CA GLU A 161 14.15 -5.79 5.97
C GLU A 161 12.96 -4.95 5.51
N THR A 162 12.15 -5.49 4.60
CA THR A 162 10.99 -4.80 4.02
C THR A 162 9.70 -4.91 4.86
N GLN A 163 9.74 -5.65 5.95
CA GLN A 163 8.59 -5.84 6.83
C GLN A 163 8.44 -4.69 7.82
N SER A 164 7.20 -4.34 8.15
CA SER A 164 6.88 -3.35 9.17
C SER A 164 5.65 -3.72 9.98
N PHE A 165 5.56 -3.13 11.17
CA PHE A 165 4.40 -3.24 12.05
C PHE A 165 3.72 -1.89 12.20
N SER A 166 2.39 -1.90 12.22
CA SER A 166 1.55 -0.77 12.58
C SER A 166 0.87 -1.08 13.89
N ILE A 167 1.15 -0.29 14.92
CA ILE A 167 0.68 -0.53 16.28
C ILE A 167 -0.30 0.58 16.65
N SER A 168 -1.52 0.20 16.99
CA SER A 168 -2.54 1.11 17.53
C SER A 168 -2.53 1.05 19.05
N MET A 169 -2.60 2.20 19.68
CA MET A 169 -2.53 2.35 21.13
C MET A 169 -3.62 3.29 21.62
N GLU A 170 -4.01 3.15 22.87
CA GLU A 170 -4.96 4.00 23.58
C GLU A 170 -4.42 4.35 24.96
N THR A 171 -4.78 5.53 25.47
CA THR A 171 -4.44 5.94 26.85
C THR A 171 -5.48 5.42 27.84
N ARG A 172 -5.05 5.04 29.03
CA ARG A 172 -5.93 4.67 30.17
C ARG A 172 -6.49 5.86 30.94
N GLY A 173 -6.78 6.94 30.26
CA GLY A 173 -7.20 8.22 30.84
C GLY A 173 -6.14 9.28 30.63
N ASP A 174 -6.10 10.27 31.50
CA ASP A 174 -5.14 11.36 31.42
C ASP A 174 -3.74 10.88 31.80
N LEU A 175 -2.76 11.18 30.92
CA LEU A 175 -1.36 10.89 31.19
C LEU A 175 -0.83 11.85 32.23
N LYS A 176 -0.18 11.29 33.27
CA LYS A 176 0.36 12.08 34.39
C LYS A 176 1.84 12.43 34.26
N SER A 177 2.51 11.79 33.31
CA SER A 177 3.94 11.97 33.07
C SER A 177 4.16 12.79 31.83
N ASP A 178 5.17 13.63 31.80
CA ASP A 178 5.60 14.41 30.61
C ASP A 178 6.07 13.52 29.46
N TYR A 179 6.31 12.23 29.72
CA TYR A 179 6.83 11.27 28.77
C TYR A 179 6.21 9.90 28.95
N VAL A 180 6.03 9.19 27.83
CA VAL A 180 5.72 7.77 27.77
C VAL A 180 6.86 7.01 27.10
N PHE A 181 7.02 5.74 27.47
CA PHE A 181 8.08 4.87 26.97
C PHE A 181 7.51 3.70 26.21
N PHE A 182 8.19 3.34 25.13
CA PHE A 182 7.95 2.14 24.34
C PHE A 182 9.26 1.37 24.22
N GLN A 183 9.22 0.07 24.47
CA GLN A 183 10.35 -0.80 24.28
C GLN A 183 10.01 -1.89 23.28
N PHE A 184 10.87 -2.07 22.30
CA PHE A 184 10.81 -3.11 21.29
C PHE A 184 11.99 -4.03 21.50
N ALA A 185 11.77 -5.28 21.93
CA ALA A 185 12.79 -6.30 22.03
C ALA A 185 12.59 -7.29 20.88
N PHE A 186 13.54 -7.35 19.98
CA PHE A 186 13.46 -8.16 18.78
C PHE A 186 14.54 -9.22 18.77
N GLN A 187 14.13 -10.48 18.79
CA GLN A 187 15.01 -11.64 18.70
C GLN A 187 14.77 -12.37 17.39
N TYR A 188 15.81 -12.67 16.64
CA TYR A 188 15.71 -13.39 15.39
C TYR A 188 17.00 -14.13 15.05
N SER A 189 16.88 -15.19 14.25
CA SER A 189 18.05 -15.87 13.67
C SER A 189 18.30 -15.32 12.27
N ASN A 190 19.56 -14.96 11.99
CA ASN A 190 19.93 -14.51 10.66
C ASN A 190 20.15 -15.68 9.69
N ILE A 191 20.48 -15.39 8.43
CA ILE A 191 20.75 -16.40 7.39
C ILE A 191 21.94 -17.31 7.73
N TYR A 192 22.85 -16.87 8.60
CA TYR A 192 24.01 -17.62 9.07
C TYR A 192 23.73 -18.43 10.35
N GLN A 193 22.47 -18.51 10.78
CA GLN A 193 22.02 -19.19 12.01
C GLN A 193 22.60 -18.58 13.30
N ALA A 194 23.02 -17.32 13.25
CA ALA A 194 23.38 -16.59 14.45
C ALA A 194 22.13 -15.94 15.05
N ASP A 195 21.93 -16.13 16.35
CA ASP A 195 20.83 -15.51 17.09
C ASP A 195 21.20 -14.06 17.42
N ILE A 196 20.31 -13.15 17.05
CA ILE A 196 20.48 -11.72 17.23
C ILE A 196 19.36 -11.21 18.13
N SER A 197 19.73 -10.40 19.12
CA SER A 197 18.77 -9.66 19.94
C SER A 197 19.02 -8.16 19.79
N ARG A 198 17.95 -7.42 19.50
CA ARG A 198 17.96 -5.95 19.44
C ARG A 198 16.91 -5.40 20.37
N VAL A 199 17.29 -4.42 21.19
CA VAL A 199 16.36 -3.72 22.08
C VAL A 199 16.41 -2.24 21.74
N ILE A 200 15.24 -1.67 21.43
CA ILE A 200 15.08 -0.25 21.14
C ILE A 200 14.09 0.30 22.16
N THR A 201 14.48 1.35 22.88
CA THR A 201 13.57 2.06 23.77
C THR A 201 13.35 3.47 23.21
N VAL A 202 12.10 3.83 23.04
CA VAL A 202 11.67 5.14 22.54
C VAL A 202 10.96 5.88 23.66
N ARG A 203 11.32 7.15 23.85
CA ARG A 203 10.65 8.08 24.75
C ARG A 203 9.90 9.11 23.91
N LEU A 204 8.60 9.25 24.12
CA LEU A 204 7.76 10.24 23.45
C LEU A 204 7.22 11.23 24.47
N PRO A 205 7.21 12.54 24.17
CA PRO A 205 6.57 13.54 25.02
C PRO A 205 5.06 13.38 24.97
N THR A 206 4.39 13.78 26.05
CA THR A 206 2.95 13.90 26.11
C THR A 206 2.53 15.31 25.70
N ALA A 207 1.35 15.46 25.11
CA ALA A 207 0.80 16.76 24.73
C ALA A 207 -0.18 17.24 25.81
N ASP A 208 -0.06 18.50 26.21
CA ASP A 208 -0.94 19.12 27.21
C ASP A 208 -2.15 19.83 26.56
N SER A 209 -2.11 20.00 25.25
CA SER A 209 -3.18 20.67 24.49
C SER A 209 -3.52 19.95 23.19
N VAL A 210 -4.73 20.21 22.68
CA VAL A 210 -5.17 19.68 21.37
C VAL A 210 -4.29 20.22 20.23
N SER A 211 -3.81 21.46 20.32
CA SER A 211 -2.93 22.06 19.31
C SER A 211 -1.61 21.31 19.22
N GLU A 212 -0.93 21.12 20.36
CA GLU A 212 0.33 20.34 20.41
C GLU A 212 0.15 18.91 19.90
N TYR A 213 -0.99 18.27 20.26
CA TYR A 213 -1.31 16.95 19.74
C TYR A 213 -1.43 16.95 18.22
N LEU A 214 -2.16 17.90 17.62
CA LEU A 214 -2.32 17.97 16.17
C LEU A 214 -1.02 18.28 15.45
N GLU A 215 -0.20 19.19 15.99
CA GLU A 215 1.12 19.53 15.45
C GLU A 215 2.11 18.34 15.47
N SER A 216 1.92 17.40 16.42
CA SER A 216 2.75 16.20 16.52
C SER A 216 2.35 15.10 15.52
N VAL A 217 1.18 15.17 14.89
CA VAL A 217 0.69 14.16 13.95
C VAL A 217 1.37 14.34 12.59
N GLN A 218 1.92 13.25 12.07
CA GLN A 218 2.43 13.18 10.71
C GLN A 218 1.35 12.63 9.78
N ASP A 219 0.92 13.43 8.81
CA ASP A 219 -0.19 13.12 7.90
C ASP A 219 0.02 11.79 7.16
N GLU A 220 1.24 11.54 6.70
CA GLU A 220 1.60 10.33 5.97
C GLU A 220 1.48 9.08 6.84
N ILE A 221 1.96 9.16 8.09
CA ILE A 221 1.86 8.04 9.04
C ILE A 221 0.39 7.79 9.39
N ALA A 222 -0.37 8.86 9.67
CA ALA A 222 -1.79 8.77 9.96
C ALA A 222 -2.57 8.15 8.80
N ALA A 223 -2.27 8.54 7.56
CA ALA A 223 -2.90 8.00 6.36
C ALA A 223 -2.62 6.49 6.21
N VAL A 224 -1.35 6.06 6.37
CA VAL A 224 -0.98 4.64 6.30
C VAL A 224 -1.64 3.82 7.40
N LEU A 225 -1.69 4.32 8.64
CA LEU A 225 -2.35 3.63 9.75
C LEU A 225 -3.86 3.49 9.52
N ILE A 226 -4.54 4.55 9.10
CA ILE A 226 -5.96 4.52 8.75
C ILE A 226 -6.20 3.53 7.61
N ALA A 227 -5.35 3.56 6.58
CA ALA A 227 -5.44 2.65 5.45
C ALA A 227 -5.28 1.19 5.88
N LYS A 228 -4.25 0.83 6.66
CA LYS A 228 -4.02 -0.54 7.13
C LYS A 228 -5.19 -1.05 7.99
N ARG A 229 -5.70 -0.23 8.93
CA ARG A 229 -6.88 -0.58 9.73
C ARG A 229 -8.13 -0.82 8.88
N THR A 230 -8.34 0.02 7.88
CA THR A 230 -9.47 -0.09 6.97
C THR A 230 -9.36 -1.36 6.11
N LEU A 231 -8.19 -1.61 5.52
CA LEU A 231 -7.98 -2.77 4.66
C LEU A 231 -7.99 -4.10 5.43
N LEU A 232 -7.63 -4.10 6.70
CA LEU A 232 -7.72 -5.32 7.52
C LEU A 232 -9.17 -5.87 7.55
N GLN A 233 -10.16 -4.98 7.52
CA GLN A 233 -11.59 -5.34 7.48
C GLN A 233 -12.08 -5.72 6.07
N ALA A 234 -11.40 -5.27 5.02
CA ALA A 234 -11.77 -5.47 3.62
C ALA A 234 -11.30 -6.84 3.10
N LYS A 235 -11.90 -7.94 3.60
CA LYS A 235 -11.46 -9.32 3.28
C LYS A 235 -11.83 -9.77 1.85
N THR A 236 -12.78 -9.09 1.18
CA THR A 236 -13.24 -9.43 -0.18
C THR A 236 -13.29 -8.19 -1.07
N PHE A 237 -13.39 -8.39 -2.38
CA PHE A 237 -13.53 -7.29 -3.34
C PHE A 237 -14.75 -6.40 -3.04
N SER A 238 -15.92 -6.97 -2.78
CA SER A 238 -17.13 -6.20 -2.46
C SER A 238 -16.95 -5.39 -1.18
N LYS A 239 -16.37 -5.99 -0.12
CA LYS A 239 -16.10 -5.27 1.12
C LYS A 239 -15.11 -4.13 0.95
N ALA A 240 -14.14 -4.23 0.05
CA ALA A 240 -13.23 -3.13 -0.24
C ALA A 240 -13.97 -1.89 -0.75
N MET A 241 -15.02 -2.08 -1.55
CA MET A 241 -15.88 -0.97 -2.00
C MET A 241 -16.68 -0.34 -0.85
N ASP A 242 -17.17 -1.16 0.09
CA ASP A 242 -17.91 -0.69 1.27
C ASP A 242 -17.00 0.12 2.22
N MET A 243 -15.71 -0.17 2.24
CA MET A 243 -14.74 0.53 3.10
C MET A 243 -14.55 2.01 2.73
N ARG A 244 -14.95 2.43 1.53
CA ARG A 244 -14.94 3.86 1.14
C ARG A 244 -15.80 4.70 2.08
N ALA A 245 -16.96 4.19 2.50
CA ALA A 245 -17.82 4.88 3.48
C ALA A 245 -17.13 5.07 4.83
N ILE A 246 -16.29 4.11 5.25
CA ILE A 246 -15.51 4.23 6.48
C ILE A 246 -14.49 5.37 6.37
N ILE A 247 -13.82 5.51 5.21
CA ILE A 247 -12.92 6.66 4.97
C ILE A 247 -13.70 7.97 5.03
N ASP A 248 -14.86 8.04 4.38
CA ASP A 248 -15.72 9.22 4.38
C ASP A 248 -16.12 9.62 5.81
N GLU A 249 -16.53 8.68 6.64
CA GLU A 249 -16.88 8.93 8.05
C GLU A 249 -15.65 9.31 8.91
N ARG A 250 -14.46 8.79 8.60
CA ARG A 250 -13.21 9.20 9.27
C ARG A 250 -12.90 10.67 9.03
N VAL A 251 -12.98 11.12 7.77
CA VAL A 251 -12.73 12.54 7.42
C VAL A 251 -13.75 13.45 8.12
N LYS A 252 -15.04 13.11 8.10
CA LYS A 252 -16.07 13.84 8.85
C LYS A 252 -15.77 13.88 10.35
N GLY A 253 -15.41 12.74 10.93
CA GLY A 253 -15.10 12.63 12.36
C GLY A 253 -13.93 13.51 12.78
N ILE A 254 -12.84 13.53 11.99
CA ILE A 254 -11.69 14.42 12.24
C ILE A 254 -12.10 15.88 12.14
N ALA A 255 -12.81 16.28 11.07
CA ALA A 255 -13.25 17.65 10.87
C ALA A 255 -14.21 18.12 11.97
N SER A 256 -15.12 17.26 12.42
CA SER A 256 -16.08 17.62 13.50
C SER A 256 -15.44 17.70 14.88
N LYS A 257 -14.38 16.91 15.13
CA LYS A 257 -13.71 16.84 16.44
C LYS A 257 -12.63 17.91 16.60
N PHE A 258 -11.86 18.15 15.55
CA PHE A 258 -10.65 18.97 15.60
C PHE A 258 -10.70 20.21 14.70
N GLY A 259 -11.64 20.27 13.77
CA GLY A 259 -11.83 21.41 12.89
C GLY A 259 -12.70 22.51 13.53
N SER A 260 -12.84 23.61 12.82
CA SER A 260 -13.70 24.72 13.21
C SER A 260 -15.01 24.74 12.42
N GLN A 261 -16.13 24.93 13.09
CA GLN A 261 -17.40 25.07 12.39
C GLN A 261 -17.52 26.47 11.78
N MET A 262 -17.87 26.53 10.50
CA MET A 262 -18.03 27.78 9.79
C MET A 262 -19.27 28.56 10.30
N PRO A 263 -19.16 29.89 10.55
CA PRO A 263 -20.27 30.70 11.00
C PRO A 263 -21.48 30.56 10.06
N LYS A 264 -22.68 30.39 10.66
CA LYS A 264 -23.96 30.31 9.94
C LYS A 264 -24.09 29.16 8.91
N SER A 265 -23.19 28.19 8.93
CA SER A 265 -23.24 27.01 8.06
C SER A 265 -23.10 25.72 8.87
N LYS A 266 -23.43 24.58 8.24
CA LYS A 266 -23.18 23.26 8.82
C LYS A 266 -21.87 22.63 8.26
N LEU A 267 -21.00 23.49 7.72
CA LEU A 267 -19.72 23.08 7.16
C LEU A 267 -18.62 23.16 8.23
N TYR A 268 -17.68 22.25 8.18
CA TYR A 268 -16.48 22.24 9.01
C TYR A 268 -15.27 22.57 8.16
N GLN A 269 -14.39 23.46 8.65
CA GLN A 269 -13.05 23.61 8.10
C GLN A 269 -12.19 22.47 8.62
N PHE A 270 -11.47 21.74 7.73
CA PHE A 270 -10.54 20.71 8.16
C PHE A 270 -9.34 21.34 8.90
N PRO A 271 -8.78 20.69 9.96
CA PRO A 271 -7.62 21.23 10.68
C PRO A 271 -6.43 21.45 9.73
N ASN A 272 -5.79 22.62 9.82
CA ASN A 272 -4.67 22.98 8.95
C ASN A 272 -3.41 22.12 9.23
N GLU A 273 -3.24 21.69 10.47
CA GLU A 273 -2.16 20.81 10.91
C GLU A 273 -2.18 19.47 10.17
N LEU A 274 -3.36 19.01 9.77
CA LEU A 274 -3.60 17.76 9.05
C LEU A 274 -3.96 17.99 7.58
N SER A 275 -3.45 19.04 6.95
CA SER A 275 -3.90 19.50 5.62
C SER A 275 -3.68 18.48 4.50
N LEU A 276 -2.67 17.61 4.57
CA LEU A 276 -2.38 16.58 3.56
C LEU A 276 -3.20 15.30 3.77
N LEU A 277 -3.65 15.03 4.99
CA LEU A 277 -4.35 13.79 5.33
C LEU A 277 -5.60 13.52 4.48
N PRO A 278 -6.50 14.49 4.20
CA PRO A 278 -7.67 14.24 3.35
C PRO A 278 -7.30 13.85 1.92
N GLU A 279 -6.23 14.41 1.37
CA GLU A 279 -5.76 14.11 0.01
C GLU A 279 -5.21 12.69 -0.07
N PHE A 280 -4.41 12.24 0.89
CA PHE A 280 -3.98 10.85 1.00
C PHE A 280 -5.17 9.88 1.12
N LEU A 281 -6.17 10.21 1.93
CA LEU A 281 -7.36 9.37 2.07
C LEU A 281 -8.23 9.36 0.81
N PHE A 282 -8.25 10.45 0.05
CA PHE A 282 -8.91 10.50 -1.25
C PHE A 282 -8.20 9.63 -2.29
N HIS A 283 -6.88 9.66 -2.34
CA HIS A 283 -6.08 8.74 -3.15
C HIS A 283 -6.35 7.27 -2.78
N LEU A 284 -6.34 6.93 -1.48
CA LEU A 284 -6.67 5.59 -0.99
C LEU A 284 -8.05 5.13 -1.47
N ARG A 285 -9.04 6.00 -1.35
CA ARG A 285 -10.44 5.73 -1.72
C ARG A 285 -10.61 5.38 -3.20
N ARG A 286 -9.81 6.00 -4.07
CA ARG A 286 -9.82 5.83 -5.54
C ARG A 286 -8.81 4.80 -6.03
N GLY A 287 -7.71 4.66 -5.31
CA GLY A 287 -6.55 3.85 -5.69
C GLY A 287 -6.81 2.34 -5.77
N PRO A 288 -5.77 1.55 -6.11
CA PRO A 288 -5.89 0.09 -6.30
C PRO A 288 -6.37 -0.67 -5.06
N LEU A 289 -6.14 -0.13 -3.88
CA LEU A 289 -6.46 -0.79 -2.61
C LEU A 289 -7.98 -0.84 -2.34
N LEU A 290 -8.70 0.26 -2.57
CA LEU A 290 -10.13 0.39 -2.29
C LEU A 290 -10.97 0.78 -3.51
N GLY A 291 -10.35 1.35 -4.55
CA GLY A 291 -11.02 1.82 -5.74
C GLY A 291 -11.45 0.71 -6.70
N SER A 292 -12.14 1.10 -7.77
CA SER A 292 -12.59 0.19 -8.84
C SER A 292 -11.53 -0.07 -9.91
N ILE A 293 -10.33 0.49 -9.78
CA ILE A 293 -9.24 0.37 -10.75
C ILE A 293 -8.78 -1.08 -10.91
N VAL A 294 -8.78 -1.85 -9.81
CA VAL A 294 -8.47 -3.28 -9.80
C VAL A 294 -9.76 -4.06 -9.80
N GLY A 295 -10.00 -4.80 -10.88
CA GLY A 295 -11.24 -5.55 -11.12
C GLY A 295 -11.21 -7.01 -10.67
N HIS A 296 -10.02 -7.59 -10.50
CA HIS A 296 -9.87 -9.01 -10.21
C HIS A 296 -9.57 -9.27 -8.72
N GLU A 297 -10.22 -10.30 -8.15
CA GLU A 297 -10.08 -10.63 -6.72
C GLU A 297 -8.68 -11.11 -6.36
N ASP A 298 -8.03 -11.88 -7.24
CA ASP A 298 -6.67 -12.37 -7.03
C ASP A 298 -5.68 -11.19 -6.90
N GLU A 299 -5.75 -10.22 -7.80
CA GLU A 299 -4.89 -9.03 -7.79
C GLU A 299 -5.10 -8.21 -6.51
N ARG A 300 -6.36 -7.98 -6.13
CA ARG A 300 -6.68 -7.26 -4.90
C ARG A 300 -6.19 -8.00 -3.64
N SER A 301 -6.26 -9.32 -3.64
CA SER A 301 -5.77 -10.14 -2.51
C SER A 301 -4.26 -10.02 -2.35
N VAL A 302 -3.50 -10.03 -3.46
CA VAL A 302 -2.05 -9.80 -3.44
C VAL A 302 -1.73 -8.41 -2.92
N LEU A 303 -2.35 -7.36 -3.50
CA LEU A 303 -2.13 -5.97 -3.10
C LEU A 303 -2.43 -5.75 -1.62
N ARG A 304 -3.56 -6.30 -1.14
CA ARG A 304 -3.93 -6.20 0.27
C ARG A 304 -2.89 -6.84 1.19
N ASN A 305 -2.46 -8.06 0.89
CA ASN A 305 -1.49 -8.77 1.72
C ASN A 305 -0.13 -8.06 1.71
N LEU A 306 0.33 -7.61 0.54
CA LEU A 306 1.55 -6.82 0.42
C LEU A 306 1.45 -5.55 1.27
N PHE A 307 0.38 -4.77 1.11
CA PHE A 307 0.19 -3.52 1.83
C PHE A 307 0.19 -3.67 3.36
N LEU A 308 -0.47 -4.71 3.88
CA LEU A 308 -0.55 -4.93 5.33
C LEU A 308 0.82 -5.22 5.97
N ASN A 309 1.76 -5.79 5.21
CA ASN A 309 3.10 -6.17 5.66
C ASN A 309 4.22 -5.22 5.20
N ALA A 310 3.94 -4.35 4.23
CA ALA A 310 4.93 -3.48 3.59
C ALA A 310 5.54 -2.47 4.55
N SER A 311 6.79 -2.06 4.25
CA SER A 311 7.45 -0.92 4.88
C SER A 311 6.59 0.34 4.80
N PHE A 312 6.89 1.33 5.65
CA PHE A 312 6.20 2.61 5.63
C PHE A 312 6.26 3.27 4.24
N ASP A 313 7.44 3.36 3.64
CA ASP A 313 7.65 4.02 2.34
C ASP A 313 6.82 3.35 1.22
N LEU A 314 6.86 2.01 1.14
CA LEU A 314 6.05 1.29 0.16
C LEU A 314 4.56 1.45 0.44
N SER A 315 4.15 1.39 1.70
CA SER A 315 2.75 1.59 2.09
C SER A 315 2.26 2.98 1.70
N LEU A 316 3.06 4.02 1.93
CA LEU A 316 2.71 5.40 1.54
C LEU A 316 2.54 5.52 0.02
N ARG A 317 3.47 4.95 -0.77
CA ARG A 317 3.35 4.94 -2.24
C ARG A 317 2.11 4.17 -2.71
N MET A 318 1.73 3.08 -2.05
CA MET A 318 0.51 2.34 -2.37
C MET A 318 -0.78 3.09 -2.00
N VAL A 319 -0.73 4.01 -1.03
CA VAL A 319 -1.85 4.90 -0.65
C VAL A 319 -1.97 6.05 -1.64
N ALA A 320 -0.89 6.78 -1.86
CA ALA A 320 -0.84 7.96 -2.71
C ALA A 320 0.41 7.94 -3.59
N PRO A 321 0.27 8.15 -4.90
CA PRO A 321 1.41 8.12 -5.81
C PRO A 321 2.30 9.34 -5.60
N ARG A 322 3.60 9.16 -5.89
CA ARG A 322 4.58 10.23 -6.01
C ARG A 322 4.75 10.60 -7.47
N CYS A 323 4.59 11.87 -7.79
CA CYS A 323 4.65 12.40 -9.15
C CYS A 323 5.90 13.25 -9.32
N LEU A 324 6.79 12.87 -10.24
CA LEU A 324 8.09 13.51 -10.49
C LEU A 324 8.20 13.92 -11.95
N MET A 325 8.24 15.22 -12.22
CA MET A 325 8.36 15.76 -13.57
C MET A 325 9.82 15.97 -13.92
N HIS A 326 10.23 15.46 -15.08
CA HIS A 326 11.54 15.71 -15.68
C HIS A 326 11.66 17.15 -16.12
N ARG A 327 12.76 17.82 -15.76
CA ARG A 327 13.12 19.18 -16.16
C ARG A 327 14.34 19.18 -17.06
N GLU A 328 14.51 20.25 -17.82
CA GLU A 328 15.72 20.48 -18.59
C GLU A 328 16.95 20.42 -17.68
N GLY A 329 18.01 19.75 -18.13
CA GLY A 329 19.22 19.51 -17.33
C GLY A 329 19.19 18.19 -16.52
N GLY A 330 18.15 17.34 -16.68
CA GLY A 330 18.10 16.01 -16.08
C GLY A 330 17.69 15.98 -14.59
N THR A 331 17.18 17.10 -14.08
CA THR A 331 16.62 17.16 -12.72
C THR A 331 15.15 16.78 -12.70
N PHE A 332 14.63 16.44 -11.53
CA PHE A 332 13.22 16.10 -11.32
C PHE A 332 12.60 16.99 -10.27
N GLU A 333 11.39 17.46 -10.55
CA GLU A 333 10.58 18.27 -9.64
C GLU A 333 9.37 17.45 -9.19
N GLU A 334 9.11 17.47 -7.88
CA GLU A 334 7.93 16.81 -7.33
C GLU A 334 6.68 17.66 -7.55
N LEU A 335 5.65 17.05 -8.14
CA LEU A 335 4.35 17.66 -8.40
C LEU A 335 3.26 17.01 -7.55
N PRO A 336 2.18 17.74 -7.23
CA PRO A 336 0.98 17.10 -6.73
C PRO A 336 0.43 16.11 -7.76
N ALA A 337 -0.02 14.95 -7.31
CA ALA A 337 -0.54 13.89 -8.19
C ALA A 337 -1.97 14.20 -8.68
N HIS A 338 -2.10 15.32 -9.37
CA HIS A 338 -3.33 15.84 -9.96
C HIS A 338 -3.20 15.92 -11.48
N ASP A 339 -4.30 15.73 -12.20
CA ASP A 339 -4.28 15.75 -13.67
C ASP A 339 -3.86 17.12 -14.25
N LEU A 340 -4.25 18.23 -13.62
CA LEU A 340 -3.85 19.57 -14.05
C LEU A 340 -2.38 19.93 -13.77
N ALA A 341 -1.66 19.13 -12.99
CA ALA A 341 -0.23 19.30 -12.77
C ALA A 341 0.61 18.75 -13.95
N VAL A 342 0.05 17.82 -14.72
CA VAL A 342 0.72 17.16 -15.84
C VAL A 342 0.46 17.91 -17.14
N GLN A 343 1.53 18.28 -17.86
CA GLN A 343 1.47 19.09 -19.08
C GLN A 343 1.94 18.28 -20.31
N SER A 344 1.41 18.61 -21.50
CA SER A 344 1.71 17.89 -22.76
C SER A 344 3.15 18.05 -23.26
N ASP A 345 3.89 19.04 -22.77
CA ASP A 345 5.30 19.26 -23.06
C ASP A 345 6.27 18.59 -22.08
N ALA A 346 5.73 17.80 -21.13
CA ALA A 346 6.49 17.20 -20.04
C ALA A 346 6.63 15.68 -20.13
N ALA A 347 7.67 15.15 -19.48
CA ALA A 347 7.79 13.73 -19.12
C ALA A 347 7.67 13.59 -17.59
N VAL A 348 6.92 12.60 -17.13
CA VAL A 348 6.59 12.43 -15.71
C VAL A 348 6.77 10.98 -15.30
N VAL A 349 7.40 10.76 -14.14
CA VAL A 349 7.42 9.46 -13.43
C VAL A 349 6.41 9.50 -12.32
N LEU A 350 5.49 8.54 -12.29
CA LEU A 350 4.49 8.36 -11.25
C LEU A 350 4.75 7.03 -10.54
N ASP A 351 5.28 7.10 -9.33
CA ASP A 351 5.52 5.93 -8.48
C ASP A 351 4.29 5.63 -7.61
N HIS A 352 3.61 4.53 -7.89
CA HIS A 352 2.45 4.07 -7.11
C HIS A 352 2.68 2.70 -6.47
N GLY A 353 3.86 2.52 -5.89
CA GLY A 353 4.20 1.33 -5.11
C GLY A 353 4.48 0.09 -5.96
N THR A 354 3.47 -0.63 -6.36
CA THR A 354 3.57 -1.85 -7.20
C THR A 354 3.68 -1.57 -8.69
N ASP A 355 3.35 -0.37 -9.11
CA ASP A 355 3.44 0.10 -10.48
C ASP A 355 4.17 1.44 -10.52
N VAL A 356 5.10 1.61 -11.45
CA VAL A 356 5.71 2.88 -11.80
C VAL A 356 5.37 3.20 -13.24
N PHE A 357 4.76 4.35 -13.44
CA PHE A 357 4.34 4.80 -14.76
C PHE A 357 5.24 5.92 -15.25
N ILE A 358 5.62 5.86 -16.51
CA ILE A 358 6.32 6.92 -17.21
C ILE A 358 5.35 7.51 -18.24
N TRP A 359 5.04 8.79 -18.09
CA TRP A 359 4.18 9.53 -19.00
C TRP A 359 5.01 10.41 -19.92
N LEU A 360 4.70 10.38 -21.22
CA LEU A 360 5.22 11.30 -22.21
C LEU A 360 4.07 12.12 -22.78
N GLY A 361 4.09 13.43 -22.54
CA GLY A 361 3.13 14.36 -23.13
C GLY A 361 3.22 14.40 -24.65
N ALA A 362 2.11 14.74 -25.32
CA ALA A 362 2.00 14.69 -26.77
C ALA A 362 2.94 15.69 -27.47
N GLU A 363 3.11 16.89 -26.91
CA GLU A 363 3.99 17.92 -27.46
C GLU A 363 5.47 17.49 -27.36
N LEU A 364 5.90 16.97 -26.19
CA LEU A 364 7.23 16.40 -26.03
C LEU A 364 7.46 15.20 -26.94
N ALA A 365 6.47 14.33 -27.09
CA ALA A 365 6.56 13.12 -27.92
C ALA A 365 6.70 13.42 -29.42
N ALA A 366 6.34 14.63 -29.87
CA ALA A 366 6.54 15.11 -31.23
C ALA A 366 8.00 15.51 -31.52
N GLU A 367 8.81 15.76 -30.49
CA GLU A 367 10.23 16.11 -30.58
C GLU A 367 11.10 14.87 -30.34
N GLU A 368 11.36 14.04 -31.36
CA GLU A 368 11.99 12.72 -31.23
C GLU A 368 13.28 12.70 -30.37
N GLY A 369 14.20 13.65 -30.60
CA GLY A 369 15.47 13.70 -29.85
C GLY A 369 15.27 13.99 -28.36
N LYS A 370 14.41 14.95 -28.01
CA LYS A 370 14.13 15.32 -26.64
C LYS A 370 13.30 14.25 -25.93
N SER A 371 12.31 13.69 -26.61
CA SER A 371 11.46 12.65 -26.04
C SER A 371 12.24 11.38 -25.70
N ALA A 372 13.19 10.97 -26.54
CA ALA A 372 14.05 9.83 -26.29
C ALA A 372 14.96 10.05 -25.06
N ALA A 373 15.57 11.25 -24.95
CA ALA A 373 16.41 11.63 -23.82
C ALA A 373 15.59 11.68 -22.50
N ALA A 374 14.42 12.32 -22.52
CA ALA A 374 13.53 12.40 -21.37
C ALA A 374 13.03 11.02 -20.94
N LEU A 375 12.66 10.14 -21.88
CA LEU A 375 12.25 8.78 -21.59
C LEU A 375 13.39 7.96 -20.95
N ALA A 376 14.62 8.10 -21.44
CA ALA A 376 15.77 7.43 -20.86
C ALA A 376 16.03 7.91 -19.43
N ALA A 377 16.01 9.24 -19.18
CA ALA A 377 16.17 9.80 -17.85
C ALA A 377 15.06 9.32 -16.88
N CYS A 378 13.80 9.31 -17.33
CA CYS A 378 12.69 8.80 -16.54
C CYS A 378 12.81 7.30 -16.23
N ARG A 379 13.31 6.49 -17.15
CA ARG A 379 13.57 5.06 -16.91
C ARG A 379 14.68 4.86 -15.89
N THR A 380 15.79 5.56 -16.01
CA THR A 380 16.88 5.52 -15.03
C THR A 380 16.37 5.87 -13.64
N LEU A 381 15.61 6.97 -13.50
CA LEU A 381 15.01 7.33 -12.21
C LEU A 381 14.06 6.25 -11.69
N ALA A 382 13.20 5.68 -12.53
CA ALA A 382 12.26 4.63 -12.12
C ALA A 382 13.00 3.37 -11.65
N GLU A 383 14.08 2.99 -12.31
CA GLU A 383 14.94 1.87 -11.93
C GLU A 383 15.64 2.12 -10.59
N GLU A 384 16.23 3.30 -10.39
CA GLU A 384 16.87 3.72 -9.13
C GLU A 384 15.89 3.72 -7.96
N LEU A 385 14.69 4.31 -8.13
CA LEU A 385 13.65 4.34 -7.08
C LEU A 385 13.17 2.95 -6.67
N THR A 386 13.35 1.96 -7.52
CA THR A 386 12.80 0.61 -7.34
C THR A 386 13.83 -0.49 -7.17
N GLU A 387 15.12 -0.15 -7.22
CA GLU A 387 16.24 -1.11 -7.17
C GLU A 387 16.15 -2.07 -5.98
N MET A 388 15.93 -1.53 -4.79
CA MET A 388 15.85 -2.32 -3.54
C MET A 388 14.44 -2.80 -3.20
N ARG A 389 13.44 -2.50 -4.04
CA ARG A 389 12.04 -2.81 -3.75
C ARG A 389 11.72 -4.27 -4.04
N PHE A 390 11.07 -4.94 -3.10
CA PHE A 390 10.54 -6.29 -3.31
C PHE A 390 9.08 -6.37 -2.83
N PRO A 391 8.17 -6.86 -3.67
CA PRO A 391 8.34 -7.22 -5.08
C PRO A 391 8.81 -6.05 -5.95
N ALA A 392 9.59 -6.35 -7.00
CA ALA A 392 9.92 -5.35 -8.01
C ALA A 392 8.65 -4.86 -8.71
N PRO A 393 8.40 -3.56 -8.78
CA PRO A 393 7.23 -3.02 -9.47
C PRO A 393 7.34 -3.20 -10.99
N ARG A 394 6.19 -3.09 -11.66
CA ARG A 394 6.16 -2.97 -13.12
C ARG A 394 6.51 -1.52 -13.50
N ILE A 395 7.39 -1.33 -14.46
CA ILE A 395 7.71 -0.02 -15.03
C ILE A 395 7.07 0.05 -16.42
N LEU A 396 6.06 0.92 -16.56
CA LEU A 396 5.23 1.03 -17.77
C LEU A 396 5.31 2.44 -18.36
N ALA A 397 5.64 2.55 -19.65
CA ALA A 397 5.74 3.83 -20.33
C ALA A 397 4.56 4.04 -21.29
N PHE A 398 3.92 5.21 -21.23
CA PHE A 398 2.77 5.58 -22.04
C PHE A 398 2.97 6.95 -22.71
N LYS A 399 2.43 7.09 -23.91
CA LYS A 399 2.28 8.40 -24.56
C LYS A 399 0.89 8.95 -24.27
N GLU A 400 0.79 10.27 -24.10
CA GLU A 400 -0.49 10.96 -24.02
C GLU A 400 -1.40 10.58 -25.18
N GLY A 401 -2.70 10.42 -24.93
CA GLY A 401 -3.68 10.03 -25.94
C GLY A 401 -3.68 8.54 -26.35
N SER A 402 -2.72 7.73 -25.86
CA SER A 402 -2.78 6.28 -26.08
C SER A 402 -3.88 5.62 -25.25
N SER A 403 -4.44 4.51 -25.72
CA SER A 403 -5.49 3.77 -24.99
C SER A 403 -5.03 3.28 -23.60
N GLN A 404 -3.73 3.09 -23.42
CA GLN A 404 -3.11 2.65 -22.16
C GLN A 404 -2.82 3.81 -21.21
N ALA A 405 -2.80 5.05 -21.69
CA ALA A 405 -2.58 6.24 -20.87
C ALA A 405 -3.59 6.36 -19.71
N ARG A 406 -4.77 5.74 -19.84
CA ARG A 406 -5.77 5.63 -18.77
C ARG A 406 -5.22 5.05 -17.46
N TYR A 407 -4.24 4.16 -17.50
CA TYR A 407 -3.63 3.58 -16.31
C TYR A 407 -2.90 4.64 -15.48
N PHE A 408 -2.20 5.55 -16.15
CA PHE A 408 -1.55 6.70 -15.50
C PHE A 408 -2.60 7.70 -15.00
N VAL A 409 -3.49 8.18 -15.88
CA VAL A 409 -4.47 9.23 -15.54
C VAL A 409 -5.40 8.80 -14.42
N SER A 410 -5.77 7.51 -14.34
CA SER A 410 -6.64 7.00 -13.26
C SER A 410 -6.03 7.12 -11.87
N ARG A 411 -4.72 7.27 -11.75
CA ARG A 411 -4.02 7.46 -10.47
C ARG A 411 -4.03 8.91 -10.00
N LEU A 412 -4.27 9.87 -10.91
CA LEU A 412 -4.27 11.29 -10.60
C LEU A 412 -5.62 11.75 -10.07
N ILE A 413 -5.60 12.75 -9.19
CA ILE A 413 -6.82 13.43 -8.73
C ILE A 413 -7.41 14.23 -9.91
N PRO A 414 -8.73 14.11 -10.19
CA PRO A 414 -9.38 14.81 -11.31
C PRO A 414 -9.67 16.28 -10.97
N ALA A 415 -8.64 17.10 -10.85
CA ALA A 415 -8.74 18.52 -10.53
C ALA A 415 -9.39 19.34 -11.67
N HIS A 416 -9.43 18.82 -12.90
CA HIS A 416 -10.14 19.47 -14.02
C HIS A 416 -11.66 19.63 -13.78
N LYS A 417 -12.23 18.87 -12.82
CA LYS A 417 -13.65 18.97 -12.43
C LYS A 417 -13.93 20.11 -11.45
N ASP A 418 -12.89 20.61 -10.76
CA ASP A 418 -13.07 21.73 -9.82
C ASP A 418 -13.44 23.02 -10.56
N PRO A 419 -14.10 23.98 -9.89
CA PRO A 419 -14.38 25.29 -10.46
C PRO A 419 -13.08 26.02 -10.86
N PRO A 420 -13.12 26.88 -11.89
CA PRO A 420 -11.91 27.57 -12.40
C PRO A 420 -11.11 28.33 -11.33
N TYR A 421 -11.77 28.96 -10.38
CA TYR A 421 -11.10 29.71 -9.31
C TYR A 421 -10.31 28.79 -8.34
N GLU A 422 -10.79 27.58 -8.09
CA GLU A 422 -10.07 26.57 -7.28
C GLU A 422 -8.91 25.96 -8.06
N GLN A 423 -9.12 25.71 -9.36
CA GLN A 423 -8.03 25.25 -10.24
C GLN A 423 -6.89 26.27 -10.25
N GLU A 424 -7.19 27.57 -10.41
CA GLU A 424 -6.17 28.63 -10.43
C GLU A 424 -5.52 28.91 -9.06
N ALA A 425 -6.22 28.65 -7.97
CA ALA A 425 -5.64 28.75 -6.65
C ALA A 425 -4.60 27.65 -6.40
N ARG A 426 -4.91 26.43 -6.84
CA ARG A 426 -4.03 25.26 -6.65
C ARG A 426 -2.95 25.13 -7.73
N PHE A 427 -3.25 25.57 -8.95
CA PHE A 427 -2.36 25.50 -10.12
C PHE A 427 -2.18 26.89 -10.74
N PRO A 428 -1.33 27.76 -10.16
CA PRO A 428 -1.15 29.14 -10.64
C PRO A 428 -0.72 29.25 -12.09
N GLN A 429 0.00 28.25 -12.64
CA GLN A 429 0.39 28.17 -14.04
C GLN A 429 -0.79 28.18 -15.00
N LEU A 430 -1.98 27.77 -14.59
CA LEU A 430 -3.18 27.81 -15.43
C LEU A 430 -3.61 29.24 -15.77
N ARG A 431 -3.22 30.24 -14.97
CA ARG A 431 -3.54 31.67 -15.25
C ARG A 431 -2.89 32.18 -16.54
N THR A 432 -1.77 31.59 -16.94
CA THR A 432 -1.04 32.00 -18.15
C THR A 432 -1.54 31.30 -19.40
N LEU A 433 -2.37 30.27 -19.28
CA LEU A 433 -2.89 29.51 -20.41
C LEU A 433 -4.06 30.21 -21.07
N THR A 434 -4.08 30.16 -22.40
CA THR A 434 -5.21 30.62 -23.22
C THR A 434 -6.43 29.70 -23.03
N THR A 435 -7.60 30.21 -23.44
CA THR A 435 -8.85 29.42 -23.38
C THR A 435 -8.74 28.10 -24.16
N ASP A 436 -8.08 28.15 -25.35
CA ASP A 436 -7.89 26.97 -26.20
C ASP A 436 -6.93 25.96 -25.59
N GLN A 437 -5.86 26.41 -24.93
CA GLN A 437 -4.94 25.53 -24.20
C GLN A 437 -5.64 24.87 -22.99
N ARG A 438 -6.46 25.62 -22.25
CA ARG A 438 -7.27 25.06 -21.16
C ARG A 438 -8.30 24.03 -21.65
N ALA A 439 -8.91 24.28 -22.82
CA ALA A 439 -9.84 23.34 -23.43
C ALA A 439 -9.15 22.06 -23.87
N LYS A 440 -7.94 22.15 -24.43
CA LYS A 440 -7.11 20.98 -24.77
C LYS A 440 -6.73 20.16 -23.56
N LEU A 441 -6.29 20.78 -22.45
CA LEU A 441 -6.02 20.08 -21.21
C LEU A 441 -7.23 19.25 -20.74
N LYS A 442 -8.42 19.84 -20.71
CA LYS A 442 -9.66 19.13 -20.34
C LYS A 442 -10.01 17.97 -21.26
N SER A 443 -9.74 18.08 -22.55
CA SER A 443 -10.04 17.03 -23.53
C SER A 443 -9.05 15.86 -23.48
N SER A 444 -7.88 16.04 -22.90
CA SER A 444 -6.85 14.99 -22.72
C SER A 444 -7.17 14.04 -21.56
N PHE A 445 -8.09 14.44 -20.65
CA PHE A 445 -8.42 13.64 -19.48
C PHE A 445 -9.62 12.73 -19.75
N LEU A 446 -9.46 11.46 -19.38
CA LEU A 446 -10.54 10.48 -19.46
C LEU A 446 -11.66 10.84 -18.47
N HIS A 447 -12.90 10.70 -18.93
CA HIS A 447 -14.06 10.87 -18.08
C HIS A 447 -14.19 9.67 -17.12
N PHE A 448 -13.75 9.85 -15.89
CA PHE A 448 -14.07 8.95 -14.78
C PHE A 448 -15.27 9.53 -14.02
N ASP A 449 -16.15 8.65 -13.53
CA ASP A 449 -17.33 9.05 -12.74
C ASP A 449 -16.99 9.56 -11.33
N ASP A 450 -15.73 9.45 -10.92
CA ASP A 450 -15.28 9.91 -9.61
C ASP A 450 -15.39 11.46 -9.49
N PRO A 451 -15.84 11.98 -8.35
CA PRO A 451 -15.83 13.42 -8.08
C PRO A 451 -14.41 13.97 -8.01
N SER A 452 -14.24 15.30 -8.10
CA SER A 452 -12.99 15.95 -7.72
C SER A 452 -12.76 15.85 -6.21
N PHE A 453 -11.54 16.18 -5.77
CA PHE A 453 -11.22 16.21 -4.34
C PHE A 453 -12.11 17.23 -3.59
N CYS A 454 -12.26 18.41 -4.15
CA CYS A 454 -13.08 19.47 -3.53
C CYS A 454 -14.58 19.12 -3.50
N GLU A 455 -15.11 18.52 -4.57
CA GLU A 455 -16.48 18.03 -4.61
C GLU A 455 -16.72 16.94 -3.56
N TRP A 456 -15.78 15.99 -3.42
CA TRP A 456 -15.85 14.94 -2.40
C TRP A 456 -15.87 15.53 -1.00
N MET A 457 -14.93 16.42 -0.66
CA MET A 457 -14.88 17.08 0.66
C MET A 457 -16.18 17.81 0.98
N ARG A 458 -16.72 18.60 0.04
CA ARG A 458 -18.00 19.30 0.23
C ARG A 458 -19.18 18.35 0.40
N SER A 459 -19.19 17.21 -0.30
CA SER A 459 -20.22 16.19 -0.12
C SER A 459 -20.25 15.66 1.32
N LEU A 460 -19.10 15.66 1.99
CA LEU A 460 -18.94 15.31 3.40
C LEU A 460 -19.28 16.46 4.36
N LYS A 461 -19.67 17.63 3.85
CA LYS A 461 -19.83 18.88 4.61
C LYS A 461 -18.54 19.39 5.26
N VAL A 462 -17.43 19.12 4.64
CA VAL A 462 -16.09 19.55 5.05
C VAL A 462 -15.52 20.44 3.94
N LEU A 463 -14.92 21.55 4.30
CA LEU A 463 -14.18 22.38 3.37
C LEU A 463 -12.78 21.81 3.19
N PRO A 464 -12.27 21.77 1.95
CA PRO A 464 -10.90 21.33 1.71
C PRO A 464 -9.92 22.29 2.41
N PRO A 465 -8.77 21.78 2.89
CA PRO A 465 -7.71 22.63 3.43
C PRO A 465 -7.18 23.57 2.35
N GLU A 466 -6.56 24.68 2.77
CA GLU A 466 -5.89 25.58 1.85
C GLU A 466 -4.73 24.87 1.14
N PRO A 467 -4.51 25.10 -0.17
CA PRO A 467 -3.36 24.55 -0.88
C PRO A 467 -2.05 25.02 -0.22
N ARG A 468 -1.14 24.10 0.02
CA ARG A 468 0.23 24.43 0.48
C ARG A 468 1.10 24.87 -0.68
#